data_096cb6db6d905b957c7816c5033fd8d4
#
_entry.id   096cb6db6d905b957c7816c5033fd8d4
#
_cell.length_a   1.000
_cell.length_b   1.000
_cell.length_c   1.000
_cell.angle_alpha   90.00
_cell.angle_beta   90.00
_cell.angle_gamma   90.00
#
_symmetry.space_group_name_H-M   'P 1'
#
loop_
_entity.id
_entity.type
_entity.pdbx_description
1 polymer ?
#
loop_
_entity_poly.entity_id
_entity_poly.type
_entity_poly.pdbx_seq_one_letter_code
_entity_poly.pdbx_strand_id
1 'polypeptide(L)'
;FMVAPLHSIKEAVATKSKEILINLLKKTSELGVTNIVIPCVDQSSLDNEEAVNRFANQIRDVLPDAEHQGINLSLETDLAPQPFLDLLNKLDSNRITVNYDIGNSAALGYNPIEEPNAYENRISDIHIKDRVLGGGPVLLGSGSADFESFFKKLKESKYEGPFIMQAYRD
;
A
#
# COMPACT_ATOMS: atom_id res chain seq x y z
N PHE A 1 -3.52 2.06 11.57
CA PHE A 1 -4.51 1.23 10.87
C PHE A 1 -4.30 -0.27 11.08
N MET A 2 -3.09 -0.74 11.38
CA MET A 2 -2.82 -2.16 11.64
C MET A 2 -3.69 -2.76 12.75
N VAL A 3 -3.84 -2.05 13.87
CA VAL A 3 -4.64 -2.51 15.04
C VAL A 3 -6.11 -2.08 15.00
N ALA A 4 -6.47 -1.18 14.10
CA ALA A 4 -7.82 -0.66 13.88
C ALA A 4 -8.08 -0.53 12.37
N PRO A 5 -8.27 -1.66 11.66
CA PRO A 5 -8.40 -1.64 10.21
C PRO A 5 -9.71 -0.99 9.77
N LEU A 6 -9.65 -0.26 8.66
CA LEU A 6 -10.82 0.35 8.02
C LEU A 6 -11.92 -0.67 7.68
N HIS A 7 -11.53 -1.90 7.35
CA HIS A 7 -12.43 -2.99 6.98
C HIS A 7 -12.92 -3.84 8.16
N SER A 8 -12.69 -3.38 9.40
CA SER A 8 -13.13 -4.12 10.59
C SER A 8 -14.61 -4.49 10.51
N ILE A 9 -14.92 -5.74 10.91
CA ILE A 9 -16.32 -6.19 11.10
C ILE A 9 -17.02 -5.47 12.27
N LYS A 10 -16.23 -4.89 13.19
CA LYS A 10 -16.73 -4.07 14.29
C LYS A 10 -16.91 -2.65 13.78
N GLU A 11 -18.17 -2.25 13.54
CA GLU A 11 -18.53 -0.93 13.00
C GLU A 11 -17.87 0.22 13.77
N ALA A 12 -17.87 0.18 15.10
CA ALA A 12 -17.23 1.20 15.93
C ALA A 12 -15.72 1.36 15.64
N VAL A 13 -15.02 0.26 15.33
CA VAL A 13 -13.60 0.28 14.97
C VAL A 13 -13.41 0.89 13.57
N ALA A 14 -14.21 0.45 12.60
CA ALA A 14 -14.14 0.98 11.22
C ALA A 14 -14.46 2.48 11.18
N THR A 15 -15.52 2.91 11.88
CA THR A 15 -15.90 4.32 12.01
C THR A 15 -14.77 5.15 12.63
N LYS A 16 -14.20 4.66 13.73
CA LYS A 16 -13.09 5.36 14.40
C LYS A 16 -11.85 5.46 13.52
N SER A 17 -11.53 4.40 12.78
CA SER A 17 -10.43 4.39 11.82
C SER A 17 -10.64 5.40 10.69
N LYS A 18 -11.86 5.46 10.15
CA LYS A 18 -12.24 6.46 9.15
C LYS A 18 -12.12 7.90 9.66
N GLU A 19 -12.63 8.19 10.85
CA GLU A 19 -12.46 9.51 11.49
C GLU A 19 -11.00 9.91 11.64
N ILE A 20 -10.13 8.96 12.05
CA ILE A 20 -8.70 9.18 12.18
C ILE A 20 -8.10 9.53 10.81
N LEU A 21 -8.46 8.80 9.75
CA LEU A 21 -7.95 9.04 8.40
C LEU A 21 -8.38 10.42 7.88
N ILE A 22 -9.65 10.81 8.05
CA ILE A 22 -10.15 12.13 7.66
C ILE A 22 -9.41 13.25 8.41
N ASN A 23 -9.21 13.08 9.73
CA ASN A 23 -8.45 14.05 10.51
C ASN A 23 -6.98 14.11 10.09
N LEU A 24 -6.38 12.97 9.74
CA LEU A 24 -5.00 12.89 9.24
C LEU A 24 -4.87 13.64 7.91
N LEU A 25 -5.80 13.43 6.96
CA LEU A 25 -5.82 14.16 5.69
C LEU A 25 -5.82 15.68 5.91
N LYS A 26 -6.68 16.18 6.78
CA LYS A 26 -6.76 17.63 7.09
C LYS A 26 -5.46 18.18 7.69
N LYS A 27 -4.84 17.43 8.61
CA LYS A 27 -3.62 17.90 9.30
C LYS A 27 -2.37 17.76 8.45
N THR A 28 -2.27 16.72 7.65
CA THR A 28 -1.08 16.50 6.82
C THR A 28 -1.03 17.40 5.60
N SER A 29 -2.18 17.87 5.09
CA SER A 29 -2.23 18.87 4.01
C SER A 29 -1.55 20.19 4.42
N GLU A 30 -1.73 20.61 5.68
CA GLU A 30 -1.09 21.82 6.23
C GLU A 30 0.46 21.70 6.28
N LEU A 31 0.98 20.47 6.27
CA LEU A 31 2.41 20.15 6.31
C LEU A 31 3.02 19.86 4.92
N GLY A 32 2.24 19.97 3.86
CA GLY A 32 2.69 19.69 2.50
C GLY A 32 2.90 18.18 2.22
N VAL A 33 2.29 17.30 3.02
CA VAL A 33 2.33 15.85 2.78
C VAL A 33 1.47 15.52 1.55
N THR A 34 2.01 14.71 0.66
CA THR A 34 1.35 14.32 -0.60
C THR A 34 0.80 12.89 -0.61
N ASN A 35 1.32 12.02 0.26
CA ASN A 35 0.91 10.62 0.34
C ASN A 35 0.66 10.18 1.79
N ILE A 36 -0.39 9.41 2.02
CA ILE A 36 -0.65 8.69 3.26
C ILE A 36 -0.69 7.21 2.95
N VAL A 37 0.25 6.45 3.51
CA VAL A 37 0.26 4.99 3.35
C VAL A 37 -0.80 4.35 4.23
N ILE A 38 -1.60 3.48 3.63
CA ILE A 38 -2.63 2.69 4.30
C ILE A 38 -2.23 1.22 4.25
N PRO A 39 -1.66 0.68 5.34
CA PRO A 39 -1.24 -0.70 5.37
C PRO A 39 -2.45 -1.64 5.54
N CYS A 40 -2.58 -2.56 4.60
CA CYS A 40 -3.53 -3.67 4.58
C CYS A 40 -2.74 -4.98 4.49
N VAL A 41 -1.85 -5.19 5.45
CA VAL A 41 -0.93 -6.34 5.55
C VAL A 41 -0.99 -6.92 6.97
N ASP A 42 -0.48 -8.11 7.16
CA ASP A 42 -0.41 -8.80 8.46
C ASP A 42 -1.79 -8.84 9.16
N GLN A 43 -1.94 -8.17 10.31
CA GLN A 43 -3.18 -8.13 11.09
C GLN A 43 -4.32 -7.34 10.42
N SER A 44 -3.99 -6.57 9.40
CA SER A 44 -4.94 -5.77 8.62
C SER A 44 -5.06 -6.24 7.17
N SER A 45 -4.67 -7.48 6.89
CA SER A 45 -4.81 -8.10 5.57
C SER A 45 -6.25 -8.10 5.06
N LEU A 46 -6.40 -7.96 3.75
CA LEU A 46 -7.69 -8.08 3.05
C LEU A 46 -7.90 -9.53 2.61
N ASP A 47 -8.07 -10.42 3.57
CA ASP A 47 -7.97 -11.89 3.44
C ASP A 47 -9.15 -12.57 2.73
N ASN A 48 -10.21 -11.82 2.44
CA ASN A 48 -11.38 -12.31 1.71
C ASN A 48 -12.13 -11.19 1.00
N GLU A 49 -13.01 -11.56 0.07
CA GLU A 49 -13.80 -10.62 -0.75
C GLU A 49 -14.66 -9.66 0.11
N GLU A 50 -15.19 -10.13 1.22
CA GLU A 50 -15.99 -9.29 2.11
C GLU A 50 -15.13 -8.21 2.78
N ALA A 51 -13.89 -8.53 3.19
CA ALA A 51 -12.93 -7.57 3.73
C ALA A 51 -12.55 -6.53 2.67
N VAL A 52 -12.26 -6.96 1.43
CA VAL A 52 -12.01 -6.08 0.29
C VAL A 52 -13.20 -5.14 0.03
N ASN A 53 -14.41 -5.67 0.06
CA ASN A 53 -15.63 -4.88 -0.15
C ASN A 53 -15.86 -3.86 0.97
N ARG A 54 -15.69 -4.26 2.24
CA ARG A 54 -15.78 -3.32 3.38
C ARG A 54 -14.73 -2.22 3.28
N PHE A 55 -13.49 -2.59 2.98
CA PHE A 55 -12.39 -1.65 2.79
C PHE A 55 -12.70 -0.64 1.68
N ALA A 56 -13.10 -1.14 0.51
CA ALA A 56 -13.44 -0.28 -0.63
C ALA A 56 -14.56 0.71 -0.31
N ASN A 57 -15.56 0.30 0.45
CA ASN A 57 -16.65 1.19 0.86
C ASN A 57 -16.15 2.29 1.80
N GLN A 58 -15.31 1.96 2.80
CA GLN A 58 -14.74 2.96 3.71
C GLN A 58 -13.81 3.94 2.98
N ILE A 59 -13.01 3.46 2.02
CA ILE A 59 -12.15 4.32 1.20
C ILE A 59 -12.99 5.27 0.34
N ARG A 60 -14.05 4.79 -0.30
CA ARG A 60 -14.95 5.66 -1.09
C ARG A 60 -15.55 6.80 -0.27
N ASP A 61 -15.89 6.54 0.99
CA ASP A 61 -16.38 7.58 1.90
C ASP A 61 -15.34 8.66 2.21
N VAL A 62 -14.05 8.31 2.15
CA VAL A 62 -12.90 9.20 2.45
C VAL A 62 -12.36 9.89 1.20
N LEU A 63 -12.57 9.32 0.02
CA LEU A 63 -12.04 9.85 -1.25
C LEU A 63 -12.32 11.33 -1.48
N PRO A 64 -13.53 11.86 -1.22
CA PRO A 64 -13.77 13.30 -1.39
C PRO A 64 -12.87 14.20 -0.53
N ASP A 65 -12.53 13.76 0.70
CA ASP A 65 -11.59 14.49 1.55
C ASP A 65 -10.16 14.41 0.99
N ALA A 66 -9.72 13.23 0.50
CA ALA A 66 -8.41 13.04 -0.11
C ALA A 66 -8.27 13.89 -1.39
N GLU A 67 -9.28 13.92 -2.24
CA GLU A 67 -9.34 14.74 -3.45
C GLU A 67 -9.29 16.23 -3.12
N HIS A 68 -10.08 16.68 -2.15
CA HIS A 68 -10.10 18.07 -1.70
C HIS A 68 -8.75 18.54 -1.15
N GLN A 69 -8.05 17.68 -0.39
CA GLN A 69 -6.75 17.98 0.19
C GLN A 69 -5.58 17.77 -0.79
N GLY A 70 -5.82 17.16 -1.94
CA GLY A 70 -4.79 16.83 -2.92
C GLY A 70 -3.82 15.72 -2.48
N ILE A 71 -4.21 14.88 -1.50
CA ILE A 71 -3.38 13.84 -0.90
C ILE A 71 -3.75 12.48 -1.49
N ASN A 72 -2.74 11.67 -1.81
CA ASN A 72 -2.92 10.31 -2.25
C ASN A 72 -3.10 9.37 -1.04
N LEU A 73 -4.00 8.40 -1.19
CA LEU A 73 -4.12 7.24 -0.33
C LEU A 73 -3.33 6.11 -0.97
N SER A 74 -2.15 5.87 -0.45
CA SER A 74 -1.18 4.91 -1.00
C SER A 74 -1.39 3.55 -0.32
N LEU A 75 -1.93 2.59 -1.05
CA LEU A 75 -2.29 1.29 -0.49
C LEU A 75 -1.08 0.36 -0.48
N GLU A 76 -0.78 -0.22 0.68
CA GLU A 76 0.18 -1.31 0.86
C GLU A 76 -0.61 -2.57 1.21
N THR A 77 -0.60 -3.59 0.36
CA THR A 77 -1.38 -4.82 0.56
C THR A 77 -0.54 -6.07 0.37
N ASP A 78 -1.03 -7.18 0.93
CA ASP A 78 -0.56 -8.54 0.68
C ASP A 78 -1.41 -9.31 -0.35
N LEU A 79 -2.33 -8.60 -1.02
CA LEU A 79 -3.08 -9.16 -2.14
C LEU A 79 -2.14 -9.54 -3.29
N ALA A 80 -2.44 -10.65 -3.95
CA ALA A 80 -1.77 -11.01 -5.20
C ALA A 80 -2.00 -9.90 -6.27
N PRO A 81 -1.12 -9.81 -7.30
CA PRO A 81 -1.15 -8.71 -8.26
C PRO A 81 -2.51 -8.48 -8.91
N GLN A 82 -3.21 -9.52 -9.35
CA GLN A 82 -4.50 -9.36 -10.01
C GLN A 82 -5.63 -8.91 -9.06
N PRO A 83 -5.85 -9.54 -7.88
CA PRO A 83 -6.79 -9.03 -6.87
C PRO A 83 -6.51 -7.58 -6.43
N PHE A 84 -5.24 -7.19 -6.34
CA PHE A 84 -4.90 -5.80 -6.02
C PHE A 84 -5.27 -4.84 -7.17
N LEU A 85 -4.96 -5.21 -8.41
CA LEU A 85 -5.38 -4.43 -9.59
C LEU A 85 -6.91 -4.29 -9.66
N ASP A 86 -7.65 -5.36 -9.35
CA ASP A 86 -9.11 -5.32 -9.31
C ASP A 86 -9.62 -4.35 -8.24
N LEU A 87 -8.99 -4.31 -7.05
CA LEU A 87 -9.29 -3.33 -6.01
C LEU A 87 -9.02 -1.89 -6.46
N LEU A 88 -7.85 -1.65 -7.09
CA LEU A 88 -7.49 -0.33 -7.63
C LEU A 88 -8.51 0.14 -8.68
N ASN A 89 -8.92 -0.74 -9.58
CA ASN A 89 -9.92 -0.45 -10.60
C ASN A 89 -11.32 -0.23 -9.99
N LYS A 90 -11.66 -0.96 -8.94
CA LYS A 90 -12.93 -0.81 -8.21
C LYS A 90 -13.03 0.54 -7.50
N LEU A 91 -11.91 1.10 -7.03
CA LEU A 91 -11.87 2.41 -6.36
C LEU A 91 -11.86 3.57 -7.36
N ASP A 92 -11.34 3.38 -8.55
CA ASP A 92 -11.39 4.26 -9.73
C ASP A 92 -11.15 5.77 -9.42
N SER A 93 -10.05 6.06 -8.69
CA SER A 93 -9.66 7.43 -8.38
C SER A 93 -8.15 7.61 -8.55
N ASN A 94 -7.76 8.75 -9.11
CA ASN A 94 -6.35 9.14 -9.24
C ASN A 94 -5.67 9.42 -7.88
N ARG A 95 -6.44 9.47 -6.79
CA ARG A 95 -5.90 9.59 -5.43
C ARG A 95 -5.62 8.24 -4.78
N ILE A 96 -6.00 7.16 -5.43
CA ILE A 96 -5.65 5.80 -5.00
C ILE A 96 -4.40 5.37 -5.72
N THR A 97 -3.33 5.24 -4.95
CA THR A 97 -2.01 4.87 -5.44
C THR A 97 -1.48 3.63 -4.74
N VAL A 98 -0.34 3.15 -5.15
CA VAL A 98 0.32 1.95 -4.61
C VAL A 98 1.57 2.36 -3.85
N ASN A 99 1.66 1.98 -2.58
CA ASN A 99 2.92 1.83 -1.88
C ASN A 99 3.47 0.44 -2.19
N TYR A 100 4.56 0.36 -2.92
CA TYR A 100 5.17 -0.91 -3.28
C TYR A 100 6.28 -1.26 -2.28
N ASP A 101 6.06 -2.25 -1.43
CA ASP A 101 7.07 -2.77 -0.50
C ASP A 101 7.77 -3.99 -1.11
N ILE A 102 9.02 -3.83 -1.53
CA ILE A 102 9.82 -4.88 -2.19
C ILE A 102 9.96 -6.11 -1.28
N GLY A 103 10.17 -5.91 0.01
CA GLY A 103 10.35 -7.01 0.96
C GLY A 103 9.07 -7.77 1.24
N ASN A 104 7.93 -7.09 1.36
CA ASN A 104 6.64 -7.74 1.54
C ASN A 104 6.27 -8.57 0.30
N SER A 105 6.47 -8.04 -0.89
CA SER A 105 6.28 -8.74 -2.16
C SER A 105 7.17 -9.99 -2.25
N ALA A 106 8.45 -9.87 -1.93
CA ALA A 106 9.40 -10.99 -1.93
C ALA A 106 9.03 -12.08 -0.91
N ALA A 107 8.55 -11.69 0.28
CA ALA A 107 8.10 -12.64 1.29
C ALA A 107 6.87 -13.45 0.85
N LEU A 108 6.03 -12.87 0.01
CA LEU A 108 4.85 -13.52 -0.58
C LEU A 108 5.20 -14.32 -1.84
N GLY A 109 6.44 -14.20 -2.36
CA GLY A 109 6.91 -14.88 -3.55
C GLY A 109 6.36 -14.29 -4.85
N TYR A 110 5.94 -13.04 -4.84
CA TYR A 110 5.46 -12.38 -6.04
C TYR A 110 6.60 -11.98 -6.98
N ASN A 111 6.28 -11.86 -8.25
CA ASN A 111 7.26 -11.58 -9.29
C ASN A 111 7.59 -10.07 -9.36
N PRO A 112 8.85 -9.65 -9.12
CA PRO A 112 9.23 -8.24 -9.09
C PRO A 112 9.14 -7.52 -10.45
N ILE A 113 8.84 -8.24 -11.53
CA ILE A 113 8.61 -7.68 -12.86
C ILE A 113 7.11 -7.55 -13.15
N GLU A 114 6.31 -8.55 -12.75
CA GLU A 114 4.87 -8.58 -13.02
C GLU A 114 4.09 -7.54 -12.23
N GLU A 115 4.41 -7.37 -10.95
CA GLU A 115 3.71 -6.41 -10.09
C GLU A 115 3.85 -4.95 -10.56
N PRO A 116 5.08 -4.42 -10.82
CA PRO A 116 5.21 -3.06 -11.35
C PRO A 116 4.51 -2.87 -12.70
N ASN A 117 4.45 -3.92 -13.53
CA ASN A 117 3.68 -3.88 -14.78
C ASN A 117 2.18 -3.80 -14.54
N ALA A 118 1.66 -4.54 -13.54
CA ALA A 118 0.24 -4.54 -13.23
C ALA A 118 -0.23 -3.19 -12.67
N TYR A 119 0.62 -2.53 -11.87
CA TYR A 119 0.27 -1.27 -11.22
C TYR A 119 0.60 -0.03 -12.07
N GLU A 120 1.53 -0.15 -13.03
CA GLU A 120 1.93 0.92 -13.96
C GLU A 120 2.24 2.25 -13.24
N ASN A 121 1.58 3.33 -13.70
CA ASN A 121 1.79 4.69 -13.18
C ASN A 121 1.13 4.93 -11.80
N ARG A 122 0.55 3.91 -11.18
CA ARG A 122 -0.11 4.05 -9.88
C ARG A 122 0.84 3.94 -8.69
N ILE A 123 2.10 3.52 -8.90
CA ILE A 123 3.10 3.45 -7.82
C ILE A 123 3.49 4.87 -7.43
N SER A 124 3.15 5.30 -6.21
CA SER A 124 3.49 6.62 -5.67
C SER A 124 4.76 6.64 -4.84
N ASP A 125 5.07 5.53 -4.19
CA ASP A 125 6.22 5.38 -3.30
C ASP A 125 6.66 3.91 -3.21
N ILE A 126 7.95 3.70 -2.95
CA ILE A 126 8.54 2.37 -2.88
C ILE A 126 9.26 2.22 -1.55
N HIS A 127 8.92 1.17 -0.80
CA HIS A 127 9.65 0.76 0.38
C HIS A 127 10.81 -0.19 0.01
N ILE A 128 12.03 0.23 0.36
CA ILE A 128 13.24 -0.59 0.23
C ILE A 128 13.41 -1.39 1.50
N LYS A 129 13.10 -2.66 1.42
CA LYS A 129 13.12 -3.63 2.51
C LYS A 129 13.46 -5.00 1.96
N ASP A 130 14.00 -5.87 2.78
CA ASP A 130 14.23 -7.26 2.40
C ASP A 130 13.62 -8.21 3.44
N ARG A 131 13.06 -9.30 2.96
CA ARG A 131 12.46 -10.36 3.77
C ARG A 131 12.81 -11.72 3.18
N VAL A 132 12.86 -12.75 4.01
CA VAL A 132 12.92 -14.12 3.51
C VAL A 132 11.55 -14.59 3.05
N LEU A 133 11.51 -15.47 2.05
CA LEU A 133 10.27 -16.06 1.55
C LEU A 133 9.49 -16.71 2.70
N GLY A 134 8.23 -16.34 2.86
CA GLY A 134 7.35 -16.79 3.95
C GLY A 134 7.79 -16.35 5.34
N GLY A 135 8.73 -15.41 5.45
CA GLY A 135 9.33 -15.05 6.73
C GLY A 135 9.42 -13.55 7.01
N GLY A 136 10.22 -13.20 8.02
CA GLY A 136 10.40 -11.85 8.53
C GLY A 136 11.43 -11.01 7.79
N PRO A 137 11.60 -9.74 8.22
CA PRO A 137 12.58 -8.83 7.66
C PRO A 137 14.02 -9.27 8.00
N VAL A 138 14.95 -8.99 7.09
CA VAL A 138 16.37 -9.25 7.22
C VAL A 138 17.17 -8.05 6.70
N LEU A 139 18.51 -8.11 6.86
CA LEU A 139 19.37 -7.11 6.25
C LEU A 139 19.21 -7.10 4.72
N LEU A 140 19.27 -5.92 4.12
CA LEU A 140 19.18 -5.76 2.67
C LEU A 140 20.22 -6.64 1.95
N GLY A 141 19.74 -7.39 0.96
CA GLY A 141 20.53 -8.35 0.20
C GLY A 141 20.74 -9.71 0.87
N SER A 142 20.14 -9.95 2.05
CA SER A 142 20.21 -11.24 2.76
C SER A 142 18.91 -12.05 2.69
N GLY A 143 17.87 -11.49 2.06
CA GLY A 143 16.55 -12.10 1.92
C GLY A 143 16.27 -12.65 0.53
N SER A 144 15.01 -12.60 0.17
CA SER A 144 14.49 -13.13 -1.09
C SER A 144 14.14 -12.06 -2.12
N ALA A 145 14.36 -10.76 -1.79
CA ALA A 145 14.07 -9.67 -2.71
C ALA A 145 15.05 -9.66 -3.89
N ASP A 146 14.53 -9.76 -5.11
CA ASP A 146 15.31 -9.59 -6.33
C ASP A 146 15.38 -8.11 -6.72
N PHE A 147 16.25 -7.38 -6.04
CA PHE A 147 16.46 -5.95 -6.28
C PHE A 147 16.95 -5.66 -7.70
N GLU A 148 17.78 -6.54 -8.28
CA GLU A 148 18.34 -6.33 -9.62
C GLU A 148 17.23 -6.31 -10.68
N SER A 149 16.40 -7.35 -10.69
CA SER A 149 15.24 -7.44 -11.62
C SER A 149 14.25 -6.32 -11.40
N PHE A 150 13.94 -6.01 -10.13
CA PHE A 150 13.02 -4.94 -9.78
C PHE A 150 13.51 -3.56 -10.28
N PHE A 151 14.74 -3.16 -9.95
CA PHE A 151 15.26 -1.86 -10.37
C PHE A 151 15.49 -1.75 -11.88
N LYS A 152 15.86 -2.86 -12.54
CA LYS A 152 15.92 -2.90 -14.00
C LYS A 152 14.53 -2.61 -14.60
N LYS A 153 13.49 -3.25 -14.08
CA LYS A 153 12.11 -3.03 -14.52
C LYS A 153 11.63 -1.62 -14.22
N LEU A 154 11.89 -1.12 -13.02
CA LEU A 154 11.50 0.21 -12.59
C LEU A 154 12.11 1.31 -13.47
N LYS A 155 13.36 1.13 -13.93
CA LYS A 155 14.02 2.06 -14.85
C LYS A 155 13.27 2.20 -16.20
N GLU A 156 12.59 1.15 -16.64
CA GLU A 156 11.77 1.18 -17.87
C GLU A 156 10.48 1.97 -17.67
N SER A 157 9.91 1.96 -16.46
CA SER A 157 8.65 2.65 -16.13
C SER A 157 8.79 4.17 -15.97
N LYS A 158 10.01 4.71 -15.94
CA LYS A 158 10.30 6.14 -15.67
C LYS A 158 9.75 6.61 -14.31
N TYR A 159 9.76 5.74 -13.31
CA TYR A 159 9.35 6.09 -11.96
C TYR A 159 10.24 7.22 -11.40
N GLU A 160 9.61 8.27 -10.88
CA GLU A 160 10.26 9.45 -10.30
C GLU A 160 9.85 9.67 -8.83
N GLY A 161 9.11 8.74 -8.24
CA GLY A 161 8.65 8.82 -6.86
C GLY A 161 9.75 8.56 -5.83
N PRO A 162 9.45 8.74 -4.54
CA PRO A 162 10.40 8.54 -3.46
C PRO A 162 10.69 7.05 -3.19
N PHE A 163 11.92 6.79 -2.74
CA PHE A 163 12.32 5.53 -2.15
C PHE A 163 12.45 5.70 -0.63
N ILE A 164 11.77 4.88 0.14
CA ILE A 164 11.74 4.92 1.59
C ILE A 164 12.41 3.68 2.14
N MET A 165 13.57 3.85 2.79
CA MET A 165 14.29 2.73 3.37
C MET A 165 13.65 2.30 4.68
N GLN A 166 13.25 1.05 4.77
CA GLN A 166 12.78 0.41 6.00
C GLN A 166 13.88 -0.49 6.56
N ALA A 167 14.50 -0.05 7.63
CA ALA A 167 15.54 -0.84 8.27
C ALA A 167 14.98 -2.08 8.96
N TYR A 168 15.76 -3.16 8.97
CA TYR A 168 15.57 -4.31 9.82
C TYR A 168 15.56 -3.86 11.29
N ARG A 169 14.66 -4.44 12.08
CA ARG A 169 14.58 -4.25 13.52
C ARG A 169 14.73 -5.61 14.20
N ASP A 170 15.65 -5.68 15.15
CA ASP A 170 15.81 -6.84 16.03
C ASP A 170 14.62 -6.99 16.99
#